data_08533869c38ea2fda5f2b7ebbc9af30f
#
_entry.id   08533869c38ea2fda5f2b7ebbc9af30f
#
_cell.length_a   1.000
_cell.length_b   1.000
_cell.length_c   1.000
_cell.angle_alpha   90.00
_cell.angle_beta   90.00
_cell.angle_gamma   90.00
#
_symmetry.space_group_name_H-M   'P 1'
#
loop_
_entity.id
_entity.type
_entity.pdbx_description
1 polymer ?
#
loop_
_entity_poly.entity_id
_entity_poly.type
_entity_poly.pdbx_seq_one_letter_code
_entity_poly.pdbx_strand_id
1 'polypeptide(L)'
;MDLLDDTLDRIQPLSQEAMEEAGKRWHDLYLGMGNLGKMEDMVTRYIGVTGDAMPDVPKGCMVIACSDHGVYKEGVSAYPQETTVGMTKAYVVAKGASCNAMAYYAGMDMVVVDVGIHHDMTGVPGLLDRKIAWGTKNIAEGPAMTREQAIRSIEIGIEIAEENVRKGYKVFSIGEMGISNTTSSACILGTFNHWNAIKVTGRGTNISDERLIHKVEVVQKAMDVNHPDPKDGLDVLAKVGGFEFGCLTGVILGAAANHAMTIIDGFNTTASAFIAKALAPQVTDYLMASHLSLEQAHKKSLAALGLSEYIDLDFRLGESIGAGIQKKMLDMAISVYRECVTKEEAGVEA
;
A
#
# COMPACT_ATOMS: atom_id res chain seq x y z
N MET A 1 7.56 1.14 -26.10
CA MET A 1 7.13 1.75 -24.82
C MET A 1 7.46 0.72 -23.78
N ASP A 2 8.09 1.07 -22.69
CA ASP A 2 8.33 0.10 -21.67
C ASP A 2 7.03 -0.11 -20.83
N LEU A 3 6.96 -1.16 -20.00
CA LEU A 3 5.71 -1.53 -19.30
C LEU A 3 5.24 -0.43 -18.36
N LEU A 4 6.16 0.27 -17.72
CA LEU A 4 5.84 1.38 -16.82
C LEU A 4 5.16 2.52 -17.58
N ASP A 5 5.74 2.99 -18.68
CA ASP A 5 5.18 4.10 -19.47
C ASP A 5 3.78 3.77 -20.01
N ASP A 6 3.61 2.57 -20.59
CA ASP A 6 2.29 2.11 -21.06
C ASP A 6 1.25 2.07 -19.93
N THR A 7 1.65 1.66 -18.73
CA THR A 7 0.76 1.62 -17.57
C THR A 7 0.33 3.03 -17.13
N LEU A 8 1.28 3.97 -17.08
CA LEU A 8 1.00 5.36 -16.69
C LEU A 8 0.00 6.03 -17.65
N ASP A 9 0.15 5.79 -18.96
CA ASP A 9 -0.73 6.34 -20.00
C ASP A 9 -2.17 5.79 -19.93
N ARG A 10 -2.37 4.60 -19.37
CA ARG A 10 -3.69 3.96 -19.21
C ARG A 10 -4.48 4.40 -17.99
N ILE A 11 -3.89 5.08 -17.02
CA ILE A 11 -4.61 5.54 -15.83
C ILE A 11 -5.55 6.67 -16.22
N GLN A 12 -6.86 6.45 -16.05
CA GLN A 12 -7.92 7.40 -16.41
C GLN A 12 -8.51 8.06 -15.16
N PRO A 13 -9.21 9.21 -15.28
CA PRO A 13 -10.04 9.74 -14.20
C PRO A 13 -11.15 8.75 -13.79
N LEU A 14 -11.61 8.86 -12.54
CA LEU A 14 -12.76 8.08 -12.08
C LEU A 14 -14.01 8.34 -12.91
N SER A 15 -14.90 7.34 -13.02
CA SER A 15 -16.20 7.49 -13.69
C SER A 15 -17.13 8.42 -12.92
N GLN A 16 -17.24 9.67 -13.35
CA GLN A 16 -18.16 10.64 -12.74
C GLN A 16 -19.61 10.23 -12.93
N GLU A 17 -19.97 9.67 -14.09
CA GLU A 17 -21.32 9.18 -14.38
C GLU A 17 -21.75 8.11 -13.37
N ALA A 18 -20.92 7.11 -13.13
CA ALA A 18 -21.22 6.05 -12.15
C ALA A 18 -21.32 6.60 -10.72
N MET A 19 -20.47 7.58 -10.37
CA MET A 19 -20.52 8.24 -9.06
C MET A 19 -21.81 9.07 -8.88
N GLU A 20 -22.29 9.75 -9.92
CA GLU A 20 -23.56 10.49 -9.89
C GLU A 20 -24.75 9.52 -9.73
N GLU A 21 -24.74 8.39 -10.41
CA GLU A 21 -25.76 7.33 -10.23
C GLU A 21 -25.73 6.77 -8.79
N ALA A 22 -24.55 6.54 -8.24
CA ALA A 22 -24.41 6.13 -6.84
C ALA A 22 -25.01 7.18 -5.88
N GLY A 23 -24.76 8.46 -6.12
CA GLY A 23 -25.34 9.55 -5.32
C GLY A 23 -26.87 9.55 -5.36
N LYS A 24 -27.47 9.33 -6.53
CA LYS A 24 -28.95 9.20 -6.67
C LYS A 24 -29.46 8.02 -5.84
N ARG A 25 -28.83 6.85 -5.97
CA ARG A 25 -29.24 5.67 -5.21
C ARG A 25 -29.13 5.89 -3.69
N TRP A 26 -28.03 6.47 -3.18
CA TRP A 26 -27.90 6.81 -1.76
C TRP A 26 -29.03 7.71 -1.27
N HIS A 27 -29.43 8.69 -2.09
CA HIS A 27 -30.56 9.57 -1.79
C HIS A 27 -31.88 8.78 -1.72
N ASP A 28 -32.10 7.81 -2.61
CA ASP A 28 -33.35 7.06 -2.72
C ASP A 28 -33.49 5.95 -1.68
N LEU A 29 -32.38 5.50 -1.08
CA LEU A 29 -32.42 4.48 -0.04
C LEU A 29 -33.22 4.94 1.19
N TYR A 30 -33.95 4.01 1.80
CA TYR A 30 -34.74 4.24 3.01
C TYR A 30 -33.93 4.82 4.16
N LEU A 31 -32.67 4.37 4.34
CA LEU A 31 -31.78 4.84 5.39
C LEU A 31 -31.44 6.34 5.29
N GLY A 32 -31.61 6.96 4.11
CA GLY A 32 -31.28 8.36 3.84
C GLY A 32 -29.79 8.65 3.66
N MET A 33 -29.47 9.51 2.72
CA MET A 33 -28.11 9.92 2.38
C MET A 33 -27.42 10.61 3.57
N GLY A 34 -26.13 10.31 3.78
CA GLY A 34 -25.29 10.90 4.81
C GLY A 34 -25.30 10.15 6.16
N ASN A 35 -26.26 9.23 6.36
CA ASN A 35 -26.39 8.52 7.62
C ASN A 35 -25.34 7.45 7.86
N LEU A 36 -24.67 6.95 6.81
CA LEU A 36 -23.56 6.00 6.91
C LEU A 36 -22.17 6.69 6.82
N GLY A 37 -22.15 8.01 6.57
CA GLY A 37 -20.92 8.80 6.57
C GLY A 37 -19.82 8.21 5.69
N LYS A 38 -18.66 7.94 6.23
CA LYS A 38 -17.50 7.41 5.47
C LYS A 38 -17.78 6.09 4.72
N MET A 39 -18.79 5.31 5.10
CA MET A 39 -19.14 4.10 4.35
C MET A 39 -19.74 4.43 2.97
N GLU A 40 -20.50 5.52 2.87
CA GLU A 40 -21.02 6.01 1.58
C GLU A 40 -19.86 6.46 0.68
N ASP A 41 -18.88 7.17 1.24
CA ASP A 41 -17.67 7.60 0.52
C ASP A 41 -16.86 6.41 -0.03
N MET A 42 -16.71 5.33 0.78
CA MET A 42 -16.02 4.11 0.35
C MET A 42 -16.65 3.52 -0.90
N VAL A 43 -17.99 3.35 -0.88
CA VAL A 43 -18.73 2.73 -1.98
C VAL A 43 -18.73 3.65 -3.20
N THR A 44 -18.98 4.93 -3.03
CA THR A 44 -19.01 5.91 -4.13
C THR A 44 -17.64 5.99 -4.82
N ARG A 45 -16.55 5.99 -4.05
CA ARG A 45 -15.19 5.93 -4.60
C ARG A 45 -14.93 4.62 -5.35
N TYR A 46 -15.32 3.47 -4.79
CA TYR A 46 -15.17 2.17 -5.44
C TYR A 46 -15.97 2.10 -6.76
N ILE A 47 -17.18 2.64 -6.78
CA ILE A 47 -18.01 2.78 -7.99
C ILE A 47 -17.31 3.66 -9.03
N GLY A 48 -16.75 4.79 -8.62
CA GLY A 48 -15.97 5.66 -9.50
C GLY A 48 -14.75 4.96 -10.12
N VAL A 49 -14.06 4.12 -9.34
CA VAL A 49 -12.91 3.31 -9.80
C VAL A 49 -13.32 2.29 -10.84
N THR A 50 -14.39 1.53 -10.59
CA THR A 50 -14.82 0.42 -11.44
C THR A 50 -15.70 0.84 -12.62
N GLY A 51 -16.36 2.00 -12.52
CA GLY A 51 -17.37 2.45 -13.48
C GLY A 51 -18.70 1.67 -13.40
N ASP A 52 -18.88 0.83 -12.38
CA ASP A 52 -20.07 0.02 -12.17
C ASP A 52 -20.92 0.62 -11.04
N ALA A 53 -22.08 1.19 -11.38
CA ALA A 53 -22.97 1.85 -10.43
C ALA A 53 -23.67 0.89 -9.45
N MET A 54 -23.66 -0.43 -9.72
CA MET A 54 -24.26 -1.47 -8.85
C MET A 54 -23.28 -2.63 -8.64
N PRO A 55 -22.08 -2.37 -8.10
CA PRO A 55 -21.03 -3.37 -8.05
C PRO A 55 -21.38 -4.53 -7.12
N ASP A 56 -20.99 -5.72 -7.50
CA ASP A 56 -20.97 -6.86 -6.59
C ASP A 56 -19.84 -6.69 -5.55
N VAL A 57 -19.97 -7.40 -4.41
CA VAL A 57 -18.87 -7.50 -3.44
C VAL A 57 -17.63 -8.05 -4.14
N PRO A 58 -16.53 -7.28 -4.18
CA PRO A 58 -15.39 -7.62 -5.03
C PRO A 58 -14.54 -8.77 -4.47
N LYS A 59 -13.96 -9.56 -5.38
CA LYS A 59 -12.83 -10.39 -5.00
C LYS A 59 -11.62 -9.51 -4.65
N GLY A 60 -10.97 -9.84 -3.54
CA GLY A 60 -9.78 -9.13 -3.07
C GLY A 60 -8.51 -9.97 -3.21
N CYS A 61 -7.40 -9.31 -3.52
CA CYS A 61 -6.06 -9.88 -3.54
C CYS A 61 -5.16 -9.13 -2.57
N MET A 62 -4.57 -9.83 -1.60
CA MET A 62 -3.59 -9.29 -0.68
C MET A 62 -2.18 -9.55 -1.24
N VAL A 63 -1.44 -8.49 -1.54
CA VAL A 63 -0.07 -8.59 -2.05
C VAL A 63 0.91 -8.20 -0.96
N ILE A 64 1.79 -9.13 -0.56
CA ILE A 64 2.87 -8.89 0.39
C ILE A 64 4.21 -8.95 -0.35
N ALA A 65 4.88 -7.83 -0.48
CA ALA A 65 6.21 -7.74 -1.08
C ALA A 65 7.31 -7.84 -0.02
N CYS A 66 8.28 -8.72 -0.24
CA CYS A 66 9.35 -9.02 0.71
C CYS A 66 10.71 -8.60 0.15
N SER A 67 11.47 -7.81 0.92
CA SER A 67 12.83 -7.38 0.54
C SER A 67 13.62 -6.97 1.77
N ASP A 68 14.93 -7.17 1.74
CA ASP A 68 15.85 -6.71 2.77
C ASP A 68 16.53 -5.40 2.40
N HIS A 69 16.97 -4.67 3.42
CA HIS A 69 17.55 -3.35 3.33
C HIS A 69 18.99 -3.31 3.84
N GLY A 70 19.92 -2.80 3.03
CA GLY A 70 21.33 -2.66 3.42
C GLY A 70 21.55 -1.74 4.61
N VAL A 71 20.63 -0.81 4.89
CA VAL A 71 20.67 0.09 6.05
C VAL A 71 20.52 -0.67 7.38
N TYR A 72 20.15 -1.95 7.36
CA TYR A 72 20.18 -2.83 8.53
C TYR A 72 21.55 -2.80 9.24
N LYS A 73 22.64 -2.67 8.48
CA LYS A 73 24.01 -2.60 9.01
C LYS A 73 24.24 -1.43 9.96
N GLU A 74 23.44 -0.39 9.87
CA GLU A 74 23.48 0.77 10.77
C GLU A 74 22.85 0.49 12.15
N GLY A 75 22.30 -0.71 12.41
CA GLY A 75 21.74 -1.07 13.72
C GLY A 75 20.41 -0.38 14.08
N VAL A 76 19.61 -0.01 13.07
CA VAL A 76 18.36 0.75 13.22
C VAL A 76 17.13 -0.09 13.57
N SER A 77 17.25 -1.43 13.60
CA SER A 77 16.16 -2.37 13.91
C SER A 77 16.43 -3.13 15.22
N ALA A 78 15.36 -3.53 15.90
CA ALA A 78 15.44 -4.39 17.09
C ALA A 78 15.56 -5.89 16.72
N TYR A 79 15.15 -6.28 15.52
CA TYR A 79 15.17 -7.66 15.06
C TYR A 79 16.33 -7.93 14.10
N PRO A 80 16.85 -9.17 14.08
CA PRO A 80 17.85 -9.59 13.11
C PRO A 80 17.24 -9.67 11.69
N GLN A 81 18.09 -9.54 10.66
CA GLN A 81 17.66 -9.52 9.26
C GLN A 81 16.98 -10.84 8.84
N GLU A 82 17.39 -11.97 9.42
CA GLU A 82 16.81 -13.29 9.19
C GLU A 82 15.31 -13.37 9.54
N THR A 83 14.80 -12.42 10.30
CA THR A 83 13.37 -12.29 10.58
C THR A 83 12.57 -12.14 9.29
N THR A 84 13.08 -11.45 8.26
CA THR A 84 12.44 -11.37 6.95
C THR A 84 12.20 -12.75 6.35
N VAL A 85 13.19 -13.64 6.40
CA VAL A 85 13.08 -15.02 5.91
C VAL A 85 12.05 -15.81 6.71
N GLY A 86 12.12 -15.71 8.05
CA GLY A 86 11.20 -16.41 8.96
C GLY A 86 9.75 -16.01 8.72
N MET A 87 9.48 -14.71 8.63
CA MET A 87 8.13 -14.19 8.38
C MET A 87 7.62 -14.55 6.99
N THR A 88 8.47 -14.44 5.95
CA THR A 88 8.08 -14.87 4.60
C THR A 88 7.66 -16.34 4.56
N LYS A 89 8.41 -17.22 5.23
CA LYS A 89 8.03 -18.64 5.36
C LYS A 89 6.75 -18.82 6.19
N ALA A 90 6.51 -17.98 7.21
CA ALA A 90 5.27 -18.01 7.98
C ALA A 90 4.06 -17.67 7.09
N TYR A 91 4.20 -16.75 6.13
CA TYR A 91 3.12 -16.40 5.18
C TYR A 91 2.76 -17.53 4.22
N VAL A 92 3.75 -18.17 3.61
CA VAL A 92 3.53 -19.07 2.48
C VAL A 92 3.56 -20.55 2.85
N VAL A 93 4.40 -20.98 3.80
CA VAL A 93 4.57 -22.38 4.20
C VAL A 93 3.68 -22.72 5.39
N ALA A 94 3.90 -22.03 6.52
CA ALA A 94 3.14 -22.28 7.74
C ALA A 94 1.70 -21.74 7.65
N LYS A 95 1.48 -20.67 6.87
CA LYS A 95 0.19 -19.97 6.72
C LYS A 95 -0.42 -19.57 8.07
N GLY A 96 0.43 -19.18 9.01
CA GLY A 96 0.11 -18.91 10.39
C GLY A 96 0.43 -17.50 10.87
N ALA A 97 0.73 -16.57 9.97
CA ALA A 97 0.94 -15.17 10.30
C ALA A 97 -0.38 -14.40 10.40
N SER A 98 -0.33 -13.20 10.97
CA SER A 98 -1.50 -12.33 11.16
C SER A 98 -2.20 -12.01 9.82
N CYS A 99 -1.43 -11.73 8.78
CA CYS A 99 -1.97 -11.46 7.43
C CYS A 99 -2.74 -12.65 6.85
N ASN A 100 -2.33 -13.89 7.13
CA ASN A 100 -3.07 -15.07 6.68
C ASN A 100 -4.47 -15.12 7.30
N ALA A 101 -4.57 -14.85 8.61
CA ALA A 101 -5.87 -14.80 9.28
C ALA A 101 -6.73 -13.64 8.73
N MET A 102 -6.14 -12.46 8.51
CA MET A 102 -6.85 -11.32 7.95
C MET A 102 -7.32 -11.59 6.52
N ALA A 103 -6.47 -12.15 5.66
CA ALA A 103 -6.85 -12.52 4.30
C ALA A 103 -8.02 -13.51 4.30
N TYR A 104 -7.97 -14.54 5.15
CA TYR A 104 -9.04 -15.53 5.28
C TYR A 104 -10.39 -14.89 5.64
N TYR A 105 -10.43 -14.06 6.72
CA TYR A 105 -11.69 -13.42 7.16
C TYR A 105 -12.14 -12.28 6.24
N ALA A 106 -11.22 -11.62 5.55
CA ALA A 106 -11.56 -10.63 4.53
C ALA A 106 -11.98 -11.22 3.19
N GLY A 107 -11.89 -12.55 3.00
CA GLY A 107 -12.19 -13.20 1.74
C GLY A 107 -11.22 -12.82 0.62
N MET A 108 -9.93 -12.72 0.96
CA MET A 108 -8.86 -12.34 0.03
C MET A 108 -7.92 -13.50 -0.24
N ASP A 109 -7.53 -13.65 -1.49
CA ASP A 109 -6.39 -14.50 -1.84
C ASP A 109 -5.08 -13.74 -1.62
N MET A 110 -3.99 -14.47 -1.34
CA MET A 110 -2.69 -13.86 -1.05
C MET A 110 -1.68 -14.15 -2.15
N VAL A 111 -0.94 -13.11 -2.52
CA VAL A 111 0.29 -13.19 -3.31
C VAL A 111 1.43 -12.69 -2.45
N VAL A 112 2.40 -13.55 -2.15
CA VAL A 112 3.63 -13.17 -1.44
C VAL A 112 4.78 -13.27 -2.43
N VAL A 113 5.51 -12.17 -2.58
CA VAL A 113 6.57 -12.06 -3.59
C VAL A 113 7.90 -11.70 -2.96
N ASP A 114 8.94 -12.47 -3.29
CA ASP A 114 10.33 -12.11 -3.01
C ASP A 114 10.86 -11.23 -4.14
N VAL A 115 11.13 -9.97 -3.84
CA VAL A 115 11.73 -9.01 -4.76
C VAL A 115 13.16 -8.64 -4.36
N GLY A 116 13.62 -9.07 -3.17
CA GLY A 116 14.96 -8.72 -2.72
C GLY A 116 15.34 -9.24 -1.34
N ILE A 117 14.88 -10.40 -0.91
CA ILE A 117 15.31 -11.02 0.35
C ILE A 117 16.80 -11.39 0.27
N HIS A 118 17.59 -11.04 1.29
CA HIS A 118 19.04 -11.33 1.38
C HIS A 118 19.29 -12.78 1.82
N HIS A 119 18.58 -13.72 1.21
CA HIS A 119 18.68 -15.15 1.47
C HIS A 119 18.21 -15.93 0.24
N ASP A 120 18.70 -17.15 0.04
CA ASP A 120 18.19 -18.03 -1.01
C ASP A 120 16.82 -18.56 -0.63
N MET A 121 15.80 -18.10 -1.36
CA MET A 121 14.41 -18.48 -1.19
C MET A 121 13.92 -19.34 -2.38
N THR A 122 14.82 -19.82 -3.23
CA THR A 122 14.51 -20.64 -4.41
C THR A 122 13.72 -21.88 -4.00
N GLY A 123 12.61 -22.12 -4.68
CA GLY A 123 11.78 -23.32 -4.46
C GLY A 123 10.95 -23.32 -3.18
N VAL A 124 10.86 -22.19 -2.43
CA VAL A 124 9.94 -22.11 -1.28
C VAL A 124 8.50 -22.15 -1.78
N PRO A 125 7.71 -23.16 -1.36
CA PRO A 125 6.34 -23.33 -1.87
C PRO A 125 5.44 -22.13 -1.57
N GLY A 126 4.71 -21.67 -2.59
CA GLY A 126 3.77 -20.56 -2.46
C GLY A 126 4.39 -19.17 -2.51
N LEU A 127 5.73 -19.05 -2.57
CA LEU A 127 6.44 -17.81 -2.76
C LEU A 127 6.63 -17.53 -4.26
N LEU A 128 6.21 -16.34 -4.69
CA LEU A 128 6.50 -15.87 -6.04
C LEU A 128 7.93 -15.31 -6.07
N ASP A 129 8.84 -16.00 -6.75
CA ASP A 129 10.22 -15.55 -6.90
C ASP A 129 10.34 -14.53 -8.03
N ARG A 130 10.67 -13.30 -7.67
CA ARG A 130 10.93 -12.16 -8.56
C ARG A 130 12.14 -11.36 -8.08
N LYS A 131 13.08 -12.03 -7.44
CA LYS A 131 14.26 -11.41 -6.84
C LYS A 131 15.06 -10.60 -7.85
N ILE A 132 15.25 -9.29 -7.53
CA ILE A 132 16.04 -8.34 -8.33
C ILE A 132 17.51 -8.38 -7.89
N ALA A 133 17.71 -8.40 -6.57
CA ALA A 133 19.02 -8.47 -5.93
C ALA A 133 18.90 -9.05 -4.51
N TRP A 134 20.03 -9.27 -3.87
CA TRP A 134 20.14 -9.74 -2.47
C TRP A 134 20.02 -8.56 -1.49
N GLY A 135 18.85 -7.96 -1.40
CA GLY A 135 18.60 -6.73 -0.66
C GLY A 135 19.09 -5.46 -1.37
N THR A 136 18.72 -4.30 -0.84
CA THR A 136 19.25 -3.02 -1.30
C THR A 136 20.66 -2.78 -0.76
N LYS A 137 21.35 -1.77 -1.32
CA LYS A 137 22.55 -1.21 -0.72
C LYS A 137 22.20 -0.39 0.53
N ASN A 138 23.23 0.00 1.29
CA ASN A 138 23.08 0.84 2.47
C ASN A 138 22.83 2.31 2.06
N ILE A 139 21.63 2.80 2.32
CA ILE A 139 21.24 4.18 1.98
C ILE A 139 22.01 5.25 2.77
N ALA A 140 22.65 4.88 3.89
CA ALA A 140 23.54 5.78 4.63
C ALA A 140 24.90 5.97 3.95
N GLU A 141 25.23 5.20 2.92
CA GLU A 141 26.50 5.25 2.19
C GLU A 141 26.34 5.68 0.72
N GLY A 142 25.13 5.57 0.17
CA GLY A 142 24.82 5.89 -1.23
C GLY A 142 23.46 5.37 -1.64
N PRO A 143 23.13 5.33 -2.95
CA PRO A 143 21.83 4.92 -3.44
C PRO A 143 21.48 3.47 -3.06
N ALA A 144 20.20 3.22 -2.75
CA ALA A 144 19.66 1.89 -2.45
C ALA A 144 19.84 0.90 -3.60
N MET A 145 19.59 1.37 -4.81
CA MET A 145 19.59 0.57 -6.05
C MET A 145 19.88 1.43 -7.28
N THR A 146 20.05 0.80 -8.44
CA THR A 146 20.11 1.54 -9.71
C THR A 146 18.70 1.97 -10.16
N ARG A 147 18.63 2.95 -11.09
CA ARG A 147 17.34 3.38 -11.65
C ARG A 147 16.65 2.25 -12.42
N GLU A 148 17.40 1.40 -13.11
CA GLU A 148 16.88 0.23 -13.82
C GLU A 148 16.30 -0.80 -12.85
N GLN A 149 16.93 -1.02 -11.70
CA GLN A 149 16.40 -1.89 -10.65
C GLN A 149 15.12 -1.31 -10.03
N ALA A 150 15.05 0.01 -9.85
CA ALA A 150 13.84 0.70 -9.39
C ALA A 150 12.68 0.53 -10.39
N ILE A 151 12.92 0.74 -11.69
CA ILE A 151 11.93 0.50 -12.75
C ILE A 151 11.50 -0.97 -12.72
N ARG A 152 12.44 -1.91 -12.69
CA ARG A 152 12.10 -3.34 -12.68
C ARG A 152 11.25 -3.73 -11.46
N SER A 153 11.50 -3.15 -10.30
CA SER A 153 10.68 -3.42 -9.10
C SER A 153 9.24 -2.96 -9.29
N ILE A 154 9.01 -1.82 -9.93
CA ILE A 154 7.67 -1.31 -10.27
C ILE A 154 7.00 -2.23 -11.31
N GLU A 155 7.70 -2.61 -12.36
CA GLU A 155 7.17 -3.49 -13.41
C GLU A 155 6.70 -4.84 -12.84
N ILE A 156 7.43 -5.44 -11.90
CA ILE A 156 7.01 -6.66 -11.20
C ILE A 156 5.66 -6.46 -10.51
N GLY A 157 5.45 -5.33 -9.84
CA GLY A 157 4.18 -4.99 -9.23
C GLY A 157 3.05 -4.83 -10.25
N ILE A 158 3.32 -4.18 -11.38
CA ILE A 158 2.36 -4.04 -12.49
C ILE A 158 1.97 -5.41 -13.03
N GLU A 159 2.95 -6.28 -13.31
CA GLU A 159 2.71 -7.64 -13.78
C GLU A 159 1.79 -8.43 -12.82
N ILE A 160 2.04 -8.33 -11.49
CA ILE A 160 1.21 -8.96 -10.45
C ILE A 160 -0.22 -8.40 -10.48
N ALA A 161 -0.38 -7.08 -10.54
CA ALA A 161 -1.70 -6.46 -10.58
C ALA A 161 -2.48 -6.89 -11.83
N GLU A 162 -1.89 -6.79 -13.01
CA GLU A 162 -2.53 -7.17 -14.26
C GLU A 162 -2.91 -8.65 -14.33
N GLU A 163 -2.03 -9.55 -13.86
CA GLU A 163 -2.34 -10.97 -13.79
C GLU A 163 -3.57 -11.24 -12.91
N ASN A 164 -3.65 -10.58 -11.77
CA ASN A 164 -4.74 -10.80 -10.84
C ASN A 164 -6.03 -10.08 -11.28
N VAL A 165 -5.96 -8.91 -11.92
CA VAL A 165 -7.15 -8.30 -12.54
C VAL A 165 -7.74 -9.24 -13.60
N ARG A 166 -6.93 -9.89 -14.43
CA ARG A 166 -7.40 -10.91 -15.40
C ARG A 166 -8.09 -12.10 -14.73
N LYS A 167 -7.77 -12.42 -13.47
CA LYS A 167 -8.46 -13.43 -12.64
C LYS A 167 -9.74 -12.90 -11.97
N GLY A 168 -10.09 -11.64 -12.20
CA GLY A 168 -11.31 -11.01 -11.70
C GLY A 168 -11.18 -10.30 -10.35
N TYR A 169 -9.95 -10.07 -9.85
CA TYR A 169 -9.75 -9.27 -8.66
C TYR A 169 -9.92 -7.78 -8.97
N LYS A 170 -10.69 -7.08 -8.13
CA LYS A 170 -11.02 -5.65 -8.28
C LYS A 170 -10.56 -4.80 -7.10
N VAL A 171 -10.11 -5.44 -6.02
CA VAL A 171 -9.54 -4.76 -4.84
C VAL A 171 -8.22 -5.43 -4.48
N PHE A 172 -7.18 -4.62 -4.39
CA PHE A 172 -5.87 -5.03 -3.88
C PHE A 172 -5.68 -4.45 -2.49
N SER A 173 -5.23 -5.25 -1.53
CA SER A 173 -4.62 -4.74 -0.32
C SER A 173 -3.11 -4.98 -0.40
N ILE A 174 -2.33 -4.00 0.03
CA ILE A 174 -0.88 -4.08 -0.06
C ILE A 174 -0.23 -4.10 1.32
N GLY A 175 0.78 -4.93 1.45
CA GLY A 175 1.61 -5.05 2.63
C GLY A 175 3.05 -5.38 2.27
N GLU A 176 3.91 -5.33 3.23
CA GLU A 176 5.35 -5.49 3.05
C GLU A 176 5.98 -6.30 4.17
N MET A 177 7.15 -6.83 3.90
CA MET A 177 8.04 -7.41 4.90
C MET A 177 9.50 -7.13 4.54
N GLY A 178 10.20 -6.43 5.43
CA GLY A 178 11.62 -6.14 5.27
C GLY A 178 12.19 -5.51 6.52
N ILE A 179 13.13 -6.15 7.17
CA ILE A 179 13.76 -5.60 8.37
C ILE A 179 14.51 -4.32 8.02
N SER A 180 14.26 -3.24 8.79
CA SER A 180 14.78 -1.87 8.62
C SER A 180 14.07 -1.01 7.55
N ASN A 181 13.02 -1.48 6.90
CA ASN A 181 12.31 -0.75 5.85
C ASN A 181 11.67 0.56 6.34
N THR A 182 11.29 0.67 7.63
CA THR A 182 10.77 1.92 8.20
C THR A 182 11.79 3.08 8.17
N THR A 183 13.09 2.77 8.06
CA THR A 183 14.13 3.78 7.82
C THR A 183 14.03 4.35 6.42
N SER A 184 13.89 3.51 5.41
CA SER A 184 13.64 3.92 4.01
C SER A 184 12.31 4.68 3.88
N SER A 185 11.23 4.20 4.51
CA SER A 185 9.94 4.92 4.53
C SER A 185 10.06 6.33 5.10
N ALA A 186 10.83 6.49 6.19
CA ALA A 186 11.06 7.80 6.77
C ALA A 186 11.80 8.74 5.79
N CYS A 187 12.81 8.23 5.07
CA CYS A 187 13.51 9.01 4.03
C CYS A 187 12.57 9.39 2.87
N ILE A 188 11.76 8.45 2.36
CA ILE A 188 10.81 8.69 1.28
C ILE A 188 9.80 9.77 1.69
N LEU A 189 9.14 9.60 2.84
CA LEU A 189 8.11 10.54 3.31
C LEU A 189 8.70 11.90 3.70
N GLY A 190 9.92 11.91 4.27
CA GLY A 190 10.68 13.12 4.55
C GLY A 190 10.97 13.91 3.28
N THR A 191 11.41 13.24 2.23
CA THR A 191 11.72 13.85 0.93
C THR A 191 10.49 14.48 0.29
N PHE A 192 9.42 13.71 0.08
CA PHE A 192 8.22 14.23 -0.60
C PHE A 192 7.50 15.35 0.16
N ASN A 193 7.56 15.34 1.49
CA ASN A 193 6.87 16.33 2.32
C ASN A 193 7.79 17.44 2.84
N HIS A 194 9.07 17.46 2.45
CA HIS A 194 10.07 18.39 2.97
C HIS A 194 10.15 18.41 4.51
N TRP A 195 10.05 17.22 5.13
CA TRP A 195 10.17 17.07 6.57
C TRP A 195 11.56 16.57 6.96
N ASN A 196 12.07 17.08 8.07
CA ASN A 196 13.33 16.63 8.62
C ASN A 196 13.22 15.24 9.25
N ALA A 197 14.36 14.57 9.48
CA ALA A 197 14.45 13.24 10.02
C ALA A 197 13.72 13.05 11.35
N ILE A 198 13.80 14.06 12.26
CA ILE A 198 13.11 13.98 13.58
C ILE A 198 11.60 13.84 13.42
N LYS A 199 11.02 14.53 12.43
CA LYS A 199 9.57 14.55 12.21
C LYS A 199 9.02 13.23 11.61
N VAL A 200 9.84 12.54 10.82
CA VAL A 200 9.41 11.35 10.07
C VAL A 200 9.84 10.03 10.68
N THR A 201 10.85 10.03 11.56
CA THR A 201 11.40 8.79 12.11
C THR A 201 10.61 8.34 13.32
N GLY A 202 9.97 7.18 13.22
CA GLY A 202 9.29 6.49 14.30
C GLY A 202 10.09 5.30 14.86
N ARG A 203 9.50 4.61 15.83
CA ARG A 203 10.14 3.47 16.52
C ARG A 203 10.20 2.19 15.69
N GLY A 204 9.35 2.07 14.66
CA GLY A 204 9.29 0.85 13.85
C GLY A 204 9.09 -0.40 14.72
N THR A 205 10.14 -1.21 14.87
CA THR A 205 10.17 -2.46 15.64
C THR A 205 10.23 -2.26 17.16
N ASN A 206 9.74 -1.14 17.68
CA ASN A 206 9.70 -0.79 19.11
C ASN A 206 11.09 -0.65 19.74
N ILE A 207 12.00 0.04 19.05
CA ILE A 207 13.36 0.30 19.51
C ILE A 207 13.41 1.24 20.73
N SER A 208 14.51 1.17 21.51
CA SER A 208 14.79 2.05 22.66
C SER A 208 14.92 3.53 22.23
N ASP A 209 14.89 4.45 23.20
CA ASP A 209 15.09 5.89 22.95
C ASP A 209 16.46 6.18 22.35
N GLU A 210 17.52 5.54 22.85
CA GLU A 210 18.88 5.68 22.32
C GLU A 210 18.97 5.24 20.85
N ARG A 211 18.34 4.09 20.53
CA ARG A 211 18.31 3.60 19.14
C ARG A 211 17.42 4.45 18.25
N LEU A 212 16.37 5.08 18.78
CA LEU A 212 15.57 6.02 18.03
C LEU A 212 16.36 7.27 17.66
N ILE A 213 17.15 7.83 18.58
CA ILE A 213 18.04 8.95 18.30
C ILE A 213 19.03 8.57 17.20
N HIS A 214 19.69 7.43 17.32
CA HIS A 214 20.59 6.91 16.30
C HIS A 214 19.89 6.71 14.95
N LYS A 215 18.67 6.15 14.94
CA LYS A 215 17.89 5.99 13.70
C LYS A 215 17.57 7.33 13.04
N VAL A 216 17.25 8.38 13.80
CA VAL A 216 17.07 9.74 13.28
C VAL A 216 18.32 10.26 12.59
N GLU A 217 19.50 10.04 13.19
CA GLU A 217 20.80 10.41 12.59
C GLU A 217 21.05 9.65 11.28
N VAL A 218 20.73 8.35 11.22
CA VAL A 218 20.85 7.52 10.01
C VAL A 218 19.90 8.00 8.91
N VAL A 219 18.66 8.32 9.25
CA VAL A 219 17.67 8.89 8.28
C VAL A 219 18.17 10.22 7.73
N GLN A 220 18.67 11.11 8.60
CA GLN A 220 19.22 12.40 8.16
C GLN A 220 20.42 12.19 7.23
N LYS A 221 21.36 11.35 7.65
CA LYS A 221 22.56 10.99 6.85
C LYS A 221 22.17 10.42 5.47
N ALA A 222 21.17 9.52 5.42
CA ALA A 222 20.72 8.93 4.16
C ALA A 222 20.14 9.99 3.21
N MET A 223 19.37 10.93 3.71
CA MET A 223 18.84 12.04 2.90
C MET A 223 19.96 12.99 2.43
N ASP A 224 20.92 13.29 3.30
CA ASP A 224 22.05 14.20 3.00
C ASP A 224 23.04 13.60 2.00
N VAL A 225 23.29 12.29 2.06
CA VAL A 225 24.21 11.60 1.12
C VAL A 225 23.58 11.46 -0.27
N ASN A 226 22.30 11.16 -0.33
CA ASN A 226 21.64 10.81 -1.59
C ASN A 226 20.97 11.99 -2.29
N HIS A 227 20.59 13.06 -1.57
CA HIS A 227 19.85 14.19 -2.13
C HIS A 227 18.71 13.75 -3.07
N PRO A 228 17.72 12.96 -2.58
CA PRO A 228 16.62 12.50 -3.42
C PRO A 228 15.77 13.68 -3.90
N ASP A 229 15.41 13.67 -5.20
CA ASP A 229 14.59 14.73 -5.80
C ASP A 229 13.09 14.43 -5.59
N PRO A 230 12.35 15.23 -4.82
CA PRO A 230 10.92 15.01 -4.58
C PRO A 230 10.04 15.16 -5.83
N LYS A 231 10.59 15.62 -6.95
CA LYS A 231 9.88 15.74 -8.23
C LYS A 231 10.04 14.51 -9.13
N ASP A 232 10.97 13.62 -8.79
CA ASP A 232 11.21 12.37 -9.52
C ASP A 232 11.01 11.16 -8.62
N GLY A 233 9.84 10.51 -8.74
CA GLY A 233 9.51 9.33 -7.94
C GLY A 233 10.49 8.16 -8.12
N LEU A 234 11.06 8.00 -9.32
CA LEU A 234 12.09 6.98 -9.58
C LEU A 234 13.42 7.33 -8.94
N ASP A 235 13.79 8.60 -8.88
CA ASP A 235 14.99 9.06 -8.18
C ASP A 235 14.89 8.80 -6.67
N VAL A 236 13.74 9.13 -6.08
CA VAL A 236 13.48 8.86 -4.64
C VAL A 236 13.54 7.36 -4.36
N LEU A 237 12.86 6.53 -5.18
CA LEU A 237 12.88 5.08 -5.04
C LEU A 237 14.30 4.51 -5.16
N ALA A 238 15.04 4.92 -6.18
CA ALA A 238 16.40 4.43 -6.43
C ALA A 238 17.38 4.83 -5.32
N LYS A 239 17.25 6.03 -4.77
CA LYS A 239 18.20 6.57 -3.79
C LYS A 239 17.93 6.10 -2.37
N VAL A 240 16.67 6.14 -1.92
CA VAL A 240 16.33 5.90 -0.51
C VAL A 240 15.21 4.87 -0.31
N GLY A 241 14.80 4.18 -1.36
CA GLY A 241 13.70 3.21 -1.33
C GLY A 241 14.11 1.77 -0.99
N GLY A 242 13.26 0.85 -1.45
CA GLY A 242 13.41 -0.60 -1.34
C GLY A 242 12.70 -1.30 -2.51
N PHE A 243 13.08 -2.52 -2.81
CA PHE A 243 12.47 -3.26 -3.92
C PHE A 243 10.99 -3.54 -3.66
N GLU A 244 10.62 -3.79 -2.40
CA GLU A 244 9.22 -3.96 -2.00
C GLU A 244 8.40 -2.67 -2.19
N PHE A 245 8.98 -1.49 -1.91
CA PHE A 245 8.29 -0.21 -2.18
C PHE A 245 8.04 -0.02 -3.67
N GLY A 246 9.02 -0.34 -4.51
CA GLY A 246 8.84 -0.32 -5.97
C GLY A 246 7.77 -1.30 -6.42
N CYS A 247 7.80 -2.54 -5.93
CA CYS A 247 6.79 -3.56 -6.25
C CYS A 247 5.38 -3.10 -5.84
N LEU A 248 5.19 -2.59 -4.63
CA LEU A 248 3.89 -2.10 -4.18
C LEU A 248 3.45 -0.83 -4.93
N THR A 249 4.38 0.05 -5.31
CA THR A 249 4.10 1.15 -6.25
C THR A 249 3.55 0.62 -7.57
N GLY A 250 4.16 -0.43 -8.11
CA GLY A 250 3.70 -1.09 -9.33
C GLY A 250 2.32 -1.72 -9.20
N VAL A 251 2.01 -2.34 -8.06
CA VAL A 251 0.65 -2.86 -7.78
C VAL A 251 -0.37 -1.73 -7.80
N ILE A 252 -0.06 -0.59 -7.17
CA ILE A 252 -0.93 0.60 -7.17
C ILE A 252 -1.19 1.09 -8.61
N LEU A 253 -0.13 1.28 -9.40
CA LEU A 253 -0.23 1.78 -10.78
C LEU A 253 -0.96 0.80 -11.69
N GLY A 254 -0.61 -0.48 -11.62
CA GLY A 254 -1.23 -1.54 -12.42
C GLY A 254 -2.69 -1.76 -12.08
N ALA A 255 -3.07 -1.68 -10.81
CA ALA A 255 -4.46 -1.73 -10.39
C ALA A 255 -5.26 -0.54 -10.95
N ALA A 256 -4.74 0.69 -10.81
CA ALA A 256 -5.38 1.90 -11.32
C ALA A 256 -5.56 1.85 -12.85
N ALA A 257 -4.54 1.45 -13.60
CA ALA A 257 -4.59 1.30 -15.06
C ALA A 257 -5.64 0.26 -15.53
N ASN A 258 -6.10 -0.59 -14.64
CA ASN A 258 -7.09 -1.66 -14.90
C ASN A 258 -8.39 -1.48 -14.09
N HIS A 259 -8.70 -0.25 -13.67
CA HIS A 259 -9.93 0.07 -12.95
C HIS A 259 -10.16 -0.82 -11.72
N ALA A 260 -9.12 -1.03 -10.93
CA ALA A 260 -9.15 -1.72 -9.65
C ALA A 260 -8.63 -0.80 -8.54
N MET A 261 -9.22 -0.95 -7.35
CA MET A 261 -8.88 -0.14 -6.17
C MET A 261 -7.71 -0.75 -5.41
N THR A 262 -6.85 0.09 -4.85
CA THR A 262 -5.83 -0.35 -3.90
C THR A 262 -6.08 0.21 -2.51
N ILE A 263 -6.15 -0.66 -1.52
CA ILE A 263 -6.21 -0.30 -0.10
C ILE A 263 -4.78 -0.30 0.45
N ILE A 264 -4.31 0.85 0.89
CA ILE A 264 -3.01 0.99 1.55
C ILE A 264 -3.12 0.65 3.03
N ASP A 265 -2.09 0.01 3.56
CA ASP A 265 -2.04 -0.43 4.96
C ASP A 265 -1.56 0.69 5.89
N GLY A 266 -0.30 0.68 6.29
CA GLY A 266 0.25 1.61 7.27
C GLY A 266 1.30 2.55 6.67
N PHE A 267 2.25 2.93 7.51
CA PHE A 267 3.30 3.91 7.22
C PHE A 267 4.16 3.54 6.00
N ASN A 268 4.57 2.26 5.89
CA ASN A 268 5.42 1.79 4.81
C ASN A 268 4.70 1.78 3.45
N THR A 269 3.47 1.29 3.41
CA THR A 269 2.69 1.30 2.16
C THR A 269 2.28 2.70 1.72
N THR A 270 2.16 3.64 2.68
CA THR A 270 1.99 5.06 2.38
C THR A 270 3.20 5.63 1.63
N ALA A 271 4.43 5.18 1.95
CA ALA A 271 5.62 5.58 1.18
C ALA A 271 5.54 5.13 -0.30
N SER A 272 5.07 3.89 -0.56
CA SER A 272 4.82 3.42 -1.95
C SER A 272 3.75 4.26 -2.66
N ALA A 273 2.70 4.68 -1.95
CA ALA A 273 1.65 5.55 -2.50
C ALA A 273 2.18 6.94 -2.89
N PHE A 274 3.15 7.50 -2.15
CA PHE A 274 3.82 8.75 -2.53
C PHE A 274 4.65 8.60 -3.79
N ILE A 275 5.37 7.50 -3.96
CA ILE A 275 6.12 7.22 -5.19
C ILE A 275 5.15 7.10 -6.36
N ALA A 276 4.05 6.37 -6.20
CA ALA A 276 3.01 6.23 -7.23
C ALA A 276 2.39 7.59 -7.61
N LYS A 277 2.08 8.44 -6.62
CA LYS A 277 1.58 9.80 -6.84
C LYS A 277 2.57 10.68 -7.60
N ALA A 278 3.86 10.54 -7.33
CA ALA A 278 4.89 11.30 -8.05
C ALA A 278 5.01 10.88 -9.52
N LEU A 279 4.71 9.61 -9.84
CA LEU A 279 4.69 9.09 -11.21
C LEU A 279 3.38 9.39 -11.94
N ALA A 280 2.24 9.30 -11.24
CA ALA A 280 0.90 9.53 -11.78
C ALA A 280 0.01 10.19 -10.72
N PRO A 281 -0.08 11.52 -10.65
CA PRO A 281 -0.82 12.21 -9.59
C PRO A 281 -2.27 11.76 -9.40
N GLN A 282 -2.96 11.41 -10.49
CA GLN A 282 -4.35 10.94 -10.48
C GLN A 282 -4.52 9.56 -9.80
N VAL A 283 -3.44 8.83 -9.55
CA VAL A 283 -3.54 7.50 -8.92
C VAL A 283 -4.10 7.55 -7.51
N THR A 284 -4.02 8.70 -6.83
CA THR A 284 -4.57 8.88 -5.48
C THR A 284 -6.09 8.68 -5.42
N ASP A 285 -6.80 8.88 -6.54
CA ASP A 285 -8.23 8.65 -6.63
C ASP A 285 -8.58 7.15 -6.55
N TYR A 286 -7.64 6.29 -6.93
CA TYR A 286 -7.73 4.82 -6.89
C TYR A 286 -7.31 4.23 -5.54
N LEU A 287 -6.87 5.06 -4.59
CA LEU A 287 -6.42 4.63 -3.28
C LEU A 287 -7.52 4.74 -2.23
N MET A 288 -7.52 3.80 -1.30
CA MET A 288 -8.26 3.87 -0.05
C MET A 288 -7.29 3.68 1.11
N ALA A 289 -7.30 4.58 2.09
CA ALA A 289 -6.55 4.36 3.33
C ALA A 289 -7.25 3.30 4.19
N SER A 290 -6.54 2.70 5.10
CA SER A 290 -7.10 1.78 6.08
C SER A 290 -7.05 2.38 7.50
N HIS A 291 -6.09 1.95 8.30
CA HIS A 291 -5.94 2.34 9.68
C HIS A 291 -4.98 3.52 9.86
N LEU A 292 -5.12 4.19 10.99
CA LEU A 292 -4.09 5.09 11.50
C LEU A 292 -3.01 4.27 12.21
N SER A 293 -1.82 4.21 11.61
CA SER A 293 -0.66 3.61 12.27
C SER A 293 -0.13 4.52 13.38
N LEU A 294 0.38 3.92 14.46
CA LEU A 294 1.05 4.65 15.55
C LEU A 294 2.41 5.30 15.14
N GLU A 295 2.88 5.11 13.91
CA GLU A 295 4.06 5.83 13.41
C GLU A 295 3.74 7.33 13.28
N GLN A 296 4.54 8.17 13.96
CA GLN A 296 4.23 9.59 14.23
C GLN A 296 3.92 10.45 12.99
N ALA A 297 4.48 10.12 11.84
CA ALA A 297 4.27 10.90 10.61
C ALA A 297 3.06 10.40 9.78
N HIS A 298 2.46 9.26 10.13
CA HIS A 298 1.48 8.59 9.27
C HIS A 298 0.23 9.44 9.01
N LYS A 299 -0.38 10.01 10.05
CA LYS A 299 -1.58 10.87 9.90
C LYS A 299 -1.35 12.03 8.94
N LYS A 300 -0.21 12.71 9.08
CA LYS A 300 0.14 13.85 8.22
C LYS A 300 0.47 13.40 6.79
N SER A 301 1.04 12.20 6.63
CA SER A 301 1.31 11.62 5.32
C SER A 301 0.02 11.27 4.60
N LEU A 302 -0.96 10.65 5.27
CA LEU A 302 -2.28 10.41 4.68
C LEU A 302 -2.94 11.70 4.22
N ALA A 303 -2.94 12.74 5.07
CA ALA A 303 -3.50 14.04 4.72
C ALA A 303 -2.79 14.69 3.50
N ALA A 304 -1.47 14.53 3.36
CA ALA A 304 -0.71 15.03 2.20
C ALA A 304 -0.97 14.24 0.91
N LEU A 305 -1.48 12.99 1.01
CA LEU A 305 -2.02 12.24 -0.13
C LEU A 305 -3.46 12.65 -0.47
N GLY A 306 -4.14 13.45 0.35
CA GLY A 306 -5.56 13.74 0.24
C GLY A 306 -6.45 12.60 0.78
N LEU A 307 -5.90 11.76 1.64
CA LEU A 307 -6.58 10.63 2.26
C LEU A 307 -6.76 10.84 3.76
N SER A 308 -7.69 10.10 4.35
CA SER A 308 -7.87 10.01 5.79
C SER A 308 -8.08 8.55 6.19
N GLU A 309 -7.67 8.22 7.41
CA GLU A 309 -7.92 6.92 8.01
C GLU A 309 -9.42 6.63 8.18
N TYR A 310 -9.80 5.36 8.04
CA TYR A 310 -11.14 4.86 8.36
C TYR A 310 -11.19 4.16 9.73
N ILE A 311 -10.04 3.66 10.19
CA ILE A 311 -9.91 2.83 11.39
C ILE A 311 -8.83 3.43 12.29
N ASP A 312 -9.10 3.52 13.58
CA ASP A 312 -8.12 3.87 14.61
C ASP A 312 -8.22 2.84 15.75
N LEU A 313 -7.24 1.93 15.82
CA LEU A 313 -7.18 0.82 16.76
C LEU A 313 -5.81 0.71 17.44
N ASP A 314 -5.04 1.79 17.46
CA ASP A 314 -3.74 1.89 18.15
C ASP A 314 -2.73 0.80 17.78
N PHE A 315 -2.62 0.40 16.51
CA PHE A 315 -1.65 -0.63 16.08
C PHE A 315 -0.68 -0.14 14.98
N ARG A 316 0.42 -0.88 14.79
CA ARG A 316 1.47 -0.61 13.80
C ARG A 316 2.21 -1.88 13.39
N LEU A 317 1.50 -2.90 12.96
CA LEU A 317 2.16 -4.16 12.61
C LEU A 317 2.71 -4.17 11.18
N GLY A 318 2.00 -3.59 10.21
CA GLY A 318 2.24 -3.76 8.78
C GLY A 318 1.56 -5.01 8.24
N GLU A 319 2.15 -5.64 7.24
CA GLU A 319 1.70 -6.93 6.68
C GLU A 319 0.26 -6.90 6.13
N SER A 320 -0.24 -5.74 5.71
CA SER A 320 -1.62 -5.56 5.18
C SER A 320 -2.75 -5.84 6.18
N ILE A 321 -2.48 -5.73 7.50
CA ILE A 321 -3.48 -6.03 8.54
C ILE A 321 -4.63 -5.03 8.49
N GLY A 322 -4.32 -3.74 8.53
CA GLY A 322 -5.34 -2.68 8.48
C GLY A 322 -6.09 -2.68 7.15
N ALA A 323 -5.38 -2.94 6.06
CA ALA A 323 -5.99 -3.02 4.73
C ALA A 323 -6.92 -4.24 4.59
N GLY A 324 -6.63 -5.36 5.22
CA GLY A 324 -7.53 -6.50 5.31
C GLY A 324 -8.83 -6.19 6.06
N ILE A 325 -8.74 -5.48 7.20
CA ILE A 325 -9.92 -5.00 7.93
C ILE A 325 -10.75 -4.06 7.05
N GLN A 326 -10.08 -3.09 6.41
CA GLN A 326 -10.73 -2.10 5.55
C GLN A 326 -11.44 -2.75 4.35
N LYS A 327 -10.85 -3.80 3.75
CA LYS A 327 -11.50 -4.57 2.68
C LYS A 327 -12.83 -5.15 3.15
N LYS A 328 -12.88 -5.69 4.37
CA LYS A 328 -14.13 -6.24 4.91
C LYS A 328 -15.15 -5.15 5.22
N MET A 329 -14.73 -3.98 5.64
CA MET A 329 -15.62 -2.83 5.81
C MET A 329 -16.21 -2.37 4.48
N LEU A 330 -15.41 -2.34 3.41
CA LEU A 330 -15.89 -2.04 2.06
C LEU A 330 -16.94 -3.08 1.60
N ASP A 331 -16.71 -4.37 1.85
CA ASP A 331 -17.67 -5.43 1.51
C ASP A 331 -19.03 -5.21 2.19
N MET A 332 -19.00 -4.91 3.49
CA MET A 332 -20.21 -4.62 4.25
C MET A 332 -20.93 -3.37 3.73
N ALA A 333 -20.17 -2.33 3.40
CA ALA A 333 -20.73 -1.09 2.86
C ALA A 333 -21.39 -1.31 1.49
N ILE A 334 -20.77 -2.10 0.60
CA ILE A 334 -21.34 -2.48 -0.69
C ILE A 334 -22.61 -3.32 -0.50
N SER A 335 -22.63 -4.27 0.44
CA SER A 335 -23.83 -5.07 0.74
C SER A 335 -24.98 -4.17 1.21
N VAL A 336 -24.72 -3.21 2.09
CA VAL A 336 -25.75 -2.23 2.51
C VAL A 336 -26.27 -1.42 1.32
N TYR A 337 -25.36 -0.90 0.51
CA TYR A 337 -25.72 -0.11 -0.70
C TYR A 337 -26.62 -0.90 -1.66
N ARG A 338 -26.37 -2.20 -1.83
CA ARG A 338 -27.11 -3.07 -2.75
C ARG A 338 -28.46 -3.55 -2.20
N GLU A 339 -28.46 -3.96 -0.94
CA GLU A 339 -29.56 -4.74 -0.35
C GLU A 339 -30.58 -3.89 0.40
N CYS A 340 -30.23 -2.65 0.80
CA CYS A 340 -31.20 -1.75 1.40
C CYS A 340 -32.28 -1.35 0.39
N VAL A 341 -33.53 -1.38 0.85
CA VAL A 341 -34.69 -0.96 0.08
C VAL A 341 -34.71 0.55 -0.10
N THR A 342 -35.32 1.01 -1.19
CA THR A 342 -35.61 2.42 -1.42
C THR A 342 -36.82 2.88 -0.58
N LYS A 343 -36.98 4.18 -0.44
CA LYS A 343 -38.14 4.79 0.22
C LYS A 343 -39.46 4.36 -0.46
N GLU A 344 -39.48 4.29 -1.81
CA GLU A 344 -40.61 3.83 -2.58
C GLU A 344 -40.96 2.36 -2.26
N GLU A 345 -39.95 1.46 -2.28
CA GLU A 345 -40.14 0.04 -1.94
C GLU A 345 -40.61 -0.16 -0.49
N ALA A 346 -40.17 0.71 0.43
CA ALA A 346 -40.58 0.69 1.83
C ALA A 346 -41.97 1.32 2.06
N GLY A 347 -42.59 1.95 1.02
CA GLY A 347 -43.86 2.66 1.13
C GLY A 347 -43.80 3.93 2.00
N VAL A 348 -42.62 4.56 2.07
CA VAL A 348 -42.39 5.79 2.84
C VAL A 348 -42.40 6.97 1.86
N GLU A 349 -43.31 7.92 2.08
CA GLU A 349 -43.29 9.19 1.34
C GLU A 349 -42.08 10.04 1.79
N ALA A 350 -41.35 10.64 0.83
CA ALA A 350 -40.13 11.42 1.06
C ALA A 350 -40.47 12.82 1.63
#